data_bc0798e98cb923297f66388925ac92a8
#
_entry.id   bc0798e98cb923297f66388925ac92a8
#
_cell.length_a   1.000
_cell.length_b   1.000
_cell.length_c   1.000
_cell.angle_alpha   90.00
_cell.angle_beta   90.00
_cell.angle_gamma   90.00
#
_symmetry.space_group_name_H-M   'P 1'
#
loop_
_entity.id
_entity.type
_entity.pdbx_description
1 polymer ?
#
loop_
_entity_poly.entity_id
_entity_poly.type
_entity_poly.pdbx_seq_one_letter_code
_entity_poly.pdbx_strand_id
1 'polypeptide(L)'
;PVVSVVTDQRGNPTFCRDLAEAVALLSSRLQGQRGGFEAWRAWRGVYHLAGQGMCSRFELAQAVLSLDPRRSEHLVRHIVPITSPELASSVCRPERVNLNTNLAFERLGIRLPPWRMSLQRALAG
;
A
#
# COMPACT_ATOMS: atom_id res chain seq x y z
N PRO A 1 -9.02 -7.01 24.65
CA PRO A 1 -8.15 -7.99 24.00
C PRO A 1 -6.81 -7.36 23.63
N VAL A 2 -5.75 -8.15 23.68
CA VAL A 2 -4.39 -7.81 23.29
C VAL A 2 -4.07 -8.56 22.00
N VAL A 3 -3.43 -7.89 21.04
CA VAL A 3 -3.01 -8.48 19.76
C VAL A 3 -1.51 -8.30 19.57
N SER A 4 -0.81 -9.39 19.31
CA SER A 4 0.63 -9.37 18.98
C SER A 4 0.82 -9.06 17.49
N VAL A 5 1.71 -8.11 17.18
CA VAL A 5 1.96 -7.66 15.81
C VAL A 5 3.46 -7.58 15.54
N VAL A 6 3.90 -8.12 14.40
CA VAL A 6 5.31 -8.20 14.06
C VAL A 6 5.89 -6.83 13.67
N THR A 7 7.12 -6.57 14.13
CA THR A 7 7.86 -5.31 13.92
C THR A 7 8.89 -5.39 12.79
N ASP A 8 9.34 -6.58 12.45
CA ASP A 8 10.44 -6.87 11.53
C ASP A 8 9.98 -7.12 10.08
N GLN A 9 8.67 -7.24 9.84
CA GLN A 9 8.12 -7.32 8.48
C GLN A 9 7.68 -5.94 8.01
N ARG A 10 8.44 -5.36 7.07
CA ARG A 10 8.23 -4.01 6.54
C ARG A 10 7.83 -4.04 5.06
N GLY A 11 6.94 -3.13 4.67
CA GLY A 11 6.50 -3.03 3.27
C GLY A 11 5.83 -1.69 2.97
N ASN A 12 5.27 -1.59 1.76
CA ASN A 12 4.53 -0.43 1.28
C ASN A 12 3.02 -0.71 1.36
N PRO A 13 2.30 -0.29 2.41
CA PRO A 13 0.85 -0.40 2.43
C PRO A 13 0.24 0.34 1.24
N THR A 14 -0.64 -0.34 0.54
CA THR A 14 -1.25 0.19 -0.69
C THR A 14 -2.76 0.08 -0.59
N PHE A 15 -3.45 1.21 -0.66
CA PHE A 15 -4.90 1.25 -0.64
C PHE A 15 -5.45 0.88 -2.02
N CYS A 16 -6.36 -0.09 -2.07
CA CYS A 16 -6.90 -0.62 -3.32
C CYS A 16 -7.60 0.45 -4.16
N ARG A 17 -8.25 1.44 -3.54
CA ARG A 17 -8.90 2.55 -4.23
C ARG A 17 -7.90 3.45 -4.94
N ASP A 18 -6.76 3.78 -4.31
CA ASP A 18 -5.70 4.57 -4.95
C ASP A 18 -5.16 3.84 -6.19
N LEU A 19 -5.01 2.52 -6.10
CA LEU A 19 -4.58 1.69 -7.22
C LEU A 19 -5.63 1.67 -8.34
N ALA A 20 -6.91 1.52 -7.99
CA ALA A 20 -8.00 1.54 -8.95
C ALA A 20 -8.11 2.90 -9.67
N GLU A 21 -7.98 4.00 -8.94
CA GLU A 21 -7.95 5.36 -9.50
C GLU A 21 -6.77 5.54 -10.48
N ALA A 22 -5.59 5.01 -10.13
CA ALA A 22 -4.42 5.04 -11.00
C ALA A 22 -4.64 4.24 -12.31
N VAL A 23 -5.23 3.06 -12.22
CA VAL A 23 -5.56 2.22 -13.37
C VAL A 23 -6.62 2.88 -14.26
N ALA A 24 -7.66 3.47 -13.67
CA ALA A 24 -8.69 4.20 -14.41
C ALA A 24 -8.10 5.40 -15.15
N LEU A 25 -7.20 6.15 -14.51
CA LEU A 25 -6.49 7.27 -15.14
C LEU A 25 -5.64 6.80 -16.32
N LEU A 26 -4.91 5.69 -16.18
CA LEU A 26 -4.14 5.10 -17.27
C LEU A 26 -5.04 4.69 -18.44
N SER A 27 -6.14 4.02 -18.14
CA SER A 27 -7.10 3.59 -19.17
C SER A 27 -7.68 4.76 -19.95
N SER A 28 -8.05 5.86 -19.26
CA SER A 28 -8.58 7.06 -19.93
C SER A 28 -7.52 7.75 -20.80
N ARG A 29 -6.28 7.83 -20.34
CA ARG A 29 -5.17 8.40 -21.14
C ARG A 29 -4.92 7.58 -22.40
N LEU A 30 -4.96 6.25 -22.30
CA LEU A 30 -4.77 5.37 -23.44
C LEU A 30 -5.90 5.50 -24.47
N GLN A 31 -7.15 5.58 -24.03
CA GLN A 31 -8.31 5.77 -24.92
C GLN A 31 -8.28 7.11 -25.67
N GLY A 32 -7.74 8.17 -25.04
CA GLY A 32 -7.61 9.49 -25.63
C GLY A 32 -6.45 9.64 -26.62
N GLN A 33 -5.54 8.67 -26.74
CA GLN A 33 -4.39 8.79 -27.64
C GLN A 33 -4.76 8.50 -29.10
N ARG A 34 -4.44 9.45 -29.98
CA ARG A 34 -4.47 9.24 -31.43
C ARG A 34 -3.32 8.30 -31.82
N GLY A 35 -3.60 7.11 -32.30
CA GLY A 35 -2.59 6.13 -32.70
C GLY A 35 -2.94 4.69 -32.36
N GLY A 36 -4.07 4.45 -31.69
CA GLY A 36 -4.60 3.12 -31.42
C GLY A 36 -3.60 2.19 -30.75
N PHE A 37 -3.50 0.96 -31.23
CA PHE A 37 -2.67 -0.09 -30.65
C PHE A 37 -1.15 0.22 -30.65
N GLU A 38 -0.66 1.02 -31.59
CA GLU A 38 0.77 1.39 -31.63
C GLU A 38 1.17 2.34 -30.47
N ALA A 39 0.28 3.21 -30.03
CA ALA A 39 0.53 4.05 -28.85
C ALA A 39 0.67 3.21 -27.58
N TRP A 40 -0.06 2.09 -27.48
CA TRP A 40 0.05 1.14 -26.36
C TRP A 40 1.39 0.41 -26.34
N ARG A 41 2.00 0.17 -27.50
CA ARG A 41 3.30 -0.50 -27.59
C ARG A 41 4.41 0.27 -26.88
N ALA A 42 4.37 1.61 -26.92
CA ALA A 42 5.34 2.46 -26.24
C ALA A 42 5.31 2.32 -24.71
N TRP A 43 4.17 1.87 -24.16
CA TRP A 43 3.95 1.72 -22.72
C TRP A 43 4.03 0.27 -22.24
N ARG A 44 4.45 -0.63 -23.10
CA ARG A 44 4.64 -2.05 -22.69
C ARG A 44 5.72 -2.15 -21.62
N GLY A 45 5.45 -2.94 -20.60
CA GLY A 45 6.39 -3.17 -19.52
C GLY A 45 5.72 -3.70 -18.26
N VAL A 46 6.54 -4.00 -17.28
CA VAL A 46 6.10 -4.31 -15.91
C VAL A 46 6.34 -3.06 -15.07
N TYR A 47 5.29 -2.56 -14.46
CA TYR A 47 5.32 -1.37 -13.62
C TYR A 47 4.87 -1.71 -12.21
N HIS A 48 5.64 -1.26 -11.22
CA HIS A 48 5.26 -1.40 -9.83
C HIS A 48 4.50 -0.16 -9.38
N LEU A 49 3.31 -0.36 -8.81
CA LEU A 49 2.52 0.67 -8.16
C LEU A 49 2.33 0.28 -6.70
N ALA A 50 2.79 1.12 -5.80
CA ALA A 50 2.66 0.93 -4.36
C ALA A 50 2.54 2.27 -3.64
N GLY A 51 1.94 2.28 -2.46
CA GLY A 51 1.89 3.45 -1.59
C GLY A 51 3.29 3.94 -1.25
N GLN A 52 3.47 5.26 -1.17
CA GLN A 52 4.77 5.83 -0.83
C GLN A 52 5.10 5.63 0.64
N GLY A 53 6.38 5.36 0.90
CA GLY A 53 6.89 5.11 2.24
C GLY A 53 6.72 3.65 2.67
N MET A 54 7.57 3.24 3.60
CA MET A 54 7.55 1.92 4.22
C MET A 54 7.14 2.01 5.67
N CYS A 55 6.45 0.99 6.15
CA CYS A 55 6.26 0.78 7.58
C CYS A 55 6.25 -0.72 7.92
N SER A 56 6.44 -1.02 9.19
CA SER A 56 6.21 -2.38 9.70
C SER A 56 4.71 -2.64 9.85
N ARG A 57 4.35 -3.91 10.00
CA ARG A 57 2.96 -4.28 10.33
C ARG A 57 2.52 -3.66 11.66
N PHE A 58 3.45 -3.59 12.63
CA PHE A 58 3.19 -2.95 13.92
C PHE A 58 2.92 -1.44 13.78
N GLU A 59 3.76 -0.71 13.03
CA GLU A 59 3.56 0.72 12.75
C GLU A 59 2.23 0.98 12.02
N LEU A 60 1.85 0.10 11.09
CA LEU A 60 0.56 0.20 10.41
C LEU A 60 -0.60 -0.01 11.40
N ALA A 61 -0.53 -1.03 12.25
CA ALA A 61 -1.56 -1.31 13.26
C ALA A 61 -1.71 -0.15 14.26
N GLN A 62 -0.58 0.43 14.72
CA GLN A 62 -0.61 1.63 15.57
C GLN A 62 -1.29 2.79 14.87
N ALA A 63 -0.99 3.01 13.59
CA ALA A 63 -1.61 4.09 12.81
C ALA A 63 -3.12 3.87 12.64
N VAL A 64 -3.58 2.64 12.38
CA VAL A 64 -5.01 2.30 12.35
C VAL A 64 -5.69 2.66 13.66
N LEU A 65 -5.16 2.15 14.79
CA LEU A 65 -5.73 2.42 16.11
C LEU A 65 -5.74 3.92 16.49
N SER A 66 -4.77 4.68 15.98
CA SER A 66 -4.66 6.11 16.30
C SER A 66 -5.51 7.01 15.39
N LEU A 67 -5.71 6.63 14.13
CA LEU A 67 -6.36 7.46 13.11
C LEU A 67 -7.83 7.12 12.88
N ASP A 68 -8.30 5.94 13.32
CA ASP A 68 -9.70 5.55 13.13
C ASP A 68 -10.63 6.48 13.96
N PRO A 69 -11.56 7.20 13.33
CA PRO A 69 -12.54 8.02 14.04
C PRO A 69 -13.46 7.20 14.95
N ARG A 70 -13.63 5.89 14.68
CA ARG A 70 -14.47 4.97 15.44
C ARG A 70 -13.71 4.25 16.56
N ARG A 71 -12.75 4.92 17.20
CA ARG A 71 -11.93 4.36 18.26
C ARG A 71 -12.73 3.72 19.42
N SER A 72 -13.89 4.27 19.74
CA SER A 72 -14.78 3.77 20.80
C SER A 72 -15.32 2.37 20.52
N GLU A 73 -15.39 1.98 19.24
CA GLU A 73 -15.89 0.67 18.80
C GLU A 73 -14.79 -0.40 18.79
N HIS A 74 -13.51 -0.01 18.95
CA HIS A 74 -12.41 -0.95 18.93
C HIS A 74 -12.44 -1.91 20.10
N LEU A 75 -12.48 -3.19 19.81
CA LEU A 75 -12.34 -4.25 20.82
C LEU A 75 -10.88 -4.37 21.28
N VAL A 76 -9.91 -4.18 20.37
CA VAL A 76 -8.48 -4.20 20.66
C VAL A 76 -8.07 -2.92 21.35
N ARG A 77 -7.56 -3.03 22.58
CA ARG A 77 -7.09 -1.88 23.38
C ARG A 77 -5.58 -1.71 23.34
N HIS A 78 -4.86 -2.81 23.17
CA HIS A 78 -3.41 -2.82 23.17
C HIS A 78 -2.88 -3.75 22.09
N ILE A 79 -1.81 -3.30 21.43
CA ILE A 79 -1.01 -4.14 20.55
C ILE A 79 0.38 -4.30 21.15
N VAL A 80 0.92 -5.51 21.07
CA VAL A 80 2.24 -5.87 21.61
C VAL A 80 3.17 -6.13 20.42
N PRO A 81 4.34 -5.46 20.38
CA PRO A 81 5.35 -5.72 19.37
C PRO A 81 5.99 -7.10 19.60
N ILE A 82 6.09 -7.88 18.54
CA ILE A 82 6.83 -9.15 18.51
C ILE A 82 7.70 -9.22 17.27
N THR A 83 8.61 -10.19 17.23
CA THR A 83 9.40 -10.51 16.04
C THR A 83 8.80 -11.68 15.26
N SER A 84 9.21 -11.87 14.01
CA SER A 84 8.72 -12.99 13.18
C SER A 84 9.00 -14.38 13.81
N PRO A 85 10.17 -14.64 14.43
CA PRO A 85 10.39 -15.90 15.15
C PRO A 85 9.40 -16.13 16.30
N GLU A 86 9.03 -15.08 17.03
CA GLU A 86 8.08 -15.18 18.16
C GLU A 86 6.64 -15.46 17.68
N LEU A 87 6.32 -15.13 16.42
CA LEU A 87 5.00 -15.41 15.84
C LEU A 87 4.77 -16.91 15.57
N ALA A 88 5.82 -17.73 15.56
CA ALA A 88 5.76 -19.18 15.28
C ALA A 88 4.99 -19.53 13.98
N SER A 89 5.11 -18.69 12.95
CA SER A 89 4.46 -18.91 11.65
C SER A 89 5.18 -19.97 10.84
N SER A 90 4.44 -20.91 10.26
CA SER A 90 4.98 -21.89 9.31
C SER A 90 5.39 -21.28 7.96
N VAL A 91 4.96 -20.03 7.68
CA VAL A 91 5.24 -19.31 6.43
C VAL A 91 6.41 -18.37 6.64
N CYS A 92 7.50 -18.61 5.90
CA CYS A 92 8.61 -17.67 5.81
C CYS A 92 8.19 -16.45 4.98
N ARG A 93 8.10 -15.27 5.63
CA ARG A 93 7.78 -14.00 4.98
C ARG A 93 9.04 -13.14 4.88
N PRO A 94 9.25 -12.42 3.76
CA PRO A 94 10.36 -11.49 3.65
C PRO A 94 10.26 -10.40 4.73
N GLU A 95 11.39 -10.07 5.34
CA GLU A 95 11.48 -8.98 6.32
C GLU A 95 11.22 -7.62 5.68
N ARG A 96 11.62 -7.45 4.43
CA ARG A 96 11.52 -6.18 3.72
C ARG A 96 11.03 -6.37 2.29
N VAL A 97 9.90 -5.75 1.97
CA VAL A 97 9.35 -5.68 0.62
C VAL A 97 9.13 -4.21 0.28
N ASN A 98 10.05 -3.64 -0.52
CA ASN A 98 9.96 -2.26 -0.99
C ASN A 98 9.95 -2.25 -2.51
N LEU A 99 8.81 -1.96 -3.11
CA LEU A 99 8.68 -1.89 -4.56
C LEU A 99 9.23 -0.55 -5.08
N ASN A 100 10.14 -0.62 -6.06
CA ASN A 100 10.60 0.57 -6.76
C ASN A 100 9.53 1.03 -7.76
N THR A 101 8.92 2.18 -7.50
CA THR A 101 7.84 2.76 -8.31
C THR A 101 8.33 3.83 -9.29
N ASN A 102 9.65 4.08 -9.39
CA ASN A 102 10.20 5.15 -10.21
C ASN A 102 9.87 4.99 -11.69
N LEU A 103 9.95 3.76 -12.22
CA LEU A 103 9.62 3.51 -13.63
C LEU A 103 8.16 3.87 -13.97
N ALA A 104 7.24 3.58 -13.05
CA ALA A 104 5.83 3.97 -13.21
C ALA A 104 5.67 5.49 -13.23
N PHE A 105 6.40 6.21 -12.37
CA PHE A 105 6.39 7.66 -12.36
C PHE A 105 7.01 8.26 -13.63
N GLU A 106 8.18 7.80 -14.01
CA GLU A 106 8.93 8.32 -15.17
C GLU A 106 8.21 8.07 -16.50
N ARG A 107 7.64 6.88 -16.67
CA ARG A 107 7.01 6.46 -17.92
C ARG A 107 5.54 6.80 -18.02
N LEU A 108 4.81 6.69 -16.91
CA LEU A 108 3.35 6.80 -16.86
C LEU A 108 2.88 8.07 -16.15
N GLY A 109 3.79 8.78 -15.46
CA GLY A 109 3.45 9.95 -14.65
C GLY A 109 2.56 9.61 -13.45
N ILE A 110 2.65 8.37 -12.95
CA ILE A 110 1.80 7.88 -11.86
C ILE A 110 2.64 7.62 -10.62
N ARG A 111 2.17 8.18 -9.51
CA ARG A 111 2.70 7.94 -8.18
C ARG A 111 1.54 7.88 -7.20
N LEU A 112 1.44 6.78 -6.45
CA LEU A 112 0.42 6.66 -5.42
C LEU A 112 0.75 7.54 -4.21
N PRO A 113 -0.25 7.91 -3.40
CA PRO A 113 -0.04 8.74 -2.21
C PRO A 113 0.82 8.05 -1.14
N PRO A 114 1.36 8.80 -0.17
CA PRO A 114 1.93 8.24 1.05
C PRO A 114 0.92 7.36 1.78
N TRP A 115 1.36 6.21 2.29
CA TRP A 115 0.48 5.21 2.90
C TRP A 115 -0.37 5.76 4.05
N ARG A 116 0.14 6.73 4.82
CA ARG A 116 -0.62 7.36 5.91
C ARG A 116 -1.81 8.18 5.40
N MET A 117 -1.65 8.89 4.29
CA MET A 117 -2.75 9.63 3.65
C MET A 117 -3.81 8.65 3.11
N SER A 118 -3.35 7.58 2.46
CA SER A 118 -4.22 6.51 1.99
C SER A 118 -4.99 5.83 3.13
N LEU A 119 -4.32 5.59 4.26
CA LEU A 119 -4.95 5.05 5.46
C LEU A 119 -6.05 5.98 6.01
N GLN A 120 -5.78 7.29 6.10
CA GLN A 120 -6.79 8.27 6.54
C GLN A 120 -8.02 8.26 5.62
N ARG A 121 -7.81 8.22 4.29
CA ARG A 121 -8.90 8.10 3.32
C ARG A 121 -9.69 6.80 3.50
N ALA A 122 -9.01 5.70 3.74
CA ALA A 122 -9.63 4.39 3.94
C ALA A 122 -10.48 4.32 5.21
N LEU A 123 -10.09 5.03 6.26
CA LEU A 123 -10.80 5.07 7.55
C LEU A 123 -11.94 6.09 7.58
N ALA A 124 -11.91 7.07 6.70
CA ALA A 124 -12.97 8.08 6.59
C ALA A 124 -14.22 7.59 5.84
N GLY A 125 -14.17 6.45 5.16
CA GLY A 125 -15.27 5.83 4.43
C GLY A 125 -15.22 6.09 2.95
#